data_fe5f97232c3d2e1d03e53737bf16acf4
#
_entry.id   fe5f97232c3d2e1d03e53737bf16acf4
#
_cell.length_a   1.000
_cell.length_b   1.000
_cell.length_c   1.000
_cell.angle_alpha   90.00
_cell.angle_beta   90.00
_cell.angle_gamma   90.00
#
_symmetry.space_group_name_H-M   'P 1'
#
loop_
_entity.id
_entity.type
_entity.pdbx_description
1 polymer ?
#
loop_
_entity_poly.entity_id
_entity_poly.type
_entity_poly.pdbx_seq_one_letter_code
_entity_poly.pdbx_strand_id
1 'polypeptide(L)'
;QSMCKEAVDTSMQRVFAKRSFEVVRDWDSWGIEMRPHGEYEFNGHAMPGRLRCFLKYNGENQKPILTKKALEVGVKIDNKVAISEFITKDGEIIGAIGINISKTLPSIKLYRTKSIITATGIAMRLYPSITPGWMFNLCNCPAGTASGRVAAYKAGATLVNIDVPFTHAGPKYMERCGKATWIGILEDYTGKPVGPFITKPNKELGDITADVWQEVFLEKKANGTAPIYMDCTKTSPQDVEYMKWGFQCEGDTSLLEALETQGMAFNKHMVEFDKYNPNMQGRGIEINERCETDLPGLYCAGDECGNFNVGIAGAAVTGRIAGE
;
A
#
# COMPACT_ATOMS: atom_id res chain seq x y z
N GLN A 1 11.51 -9.34 -5.24
CA GLN A 1 12.80 -8.74 -4.82
C GLN A 1 13.00 -7.33 -5.37
N SER A 2 12.63 -7.03 -6.62
CA SER A 2 12.87 -5.71 -7.22
C SER A 2 12.08 -4.56 -6.60
N MET A 3 10.92 -4.81 -6.01
CA MET A 3 10.10 -3.76 -5.37
C MET A 3 10.38 -3.59 -3.87
N CYS A 4 10.86 -4.62 -3.20
CA CYS A 4 11.07 -4.60 -1.74
C CYS A 4 12.54 -4.47 -1.37
N LYS A 5 13.43 -4.38 -2.36
CA LYS A 5 14.89 -4.39 -2.20
C LYS A 5 15.34 -5.55 -1.29
N GLU A 6 16.20 -5.29 -0.31
CA GLU A 6 16.83 -6.33 0.51
C GLU A 6 16.06 -6.65 1.81
N ALA A 7 14.95 -5.95 2.06
CA ALA A 7 14.24 -6.02 3.34
C ALA A 7 13.13 -7.10 3.38
N VAL A 8 13.20 -8.14 2.56
CA VAL A 8 12.17 -9.18 2.48
C VAL A 8 12.77 -10.56 2.65
N ASP A 9 12.16 -11.32 3.57
CA ASP A 9 12.50 -12.73 3.75
C ASP A 9 12.03 -13.58 2.56
N THR A 10 12.94 -14.38 2.01
CA THR A 10 12.63 -15.26 0.86
C THR A 10 11.69 -16.39 1.22
N SER A 11 11.65 -16.84 2.47
CA SER A 11 10.70 -17.85 2.95
C SER A 11 9.27 -17.33 2.89
N MET A 12 9.05 -16.09 3.33
CA MET A 12 7.76 -15.41 3.25
C MET A 12 7.31 -15.19 1.80
N GLN A 13 8.24 -14.93 0.89
CA GLN A 13 7.93 -14.83 -0.55
C GLN A 13 7.44 -16.17 -1.12
N ARG A 14 8.01 -17.28 -0.69
CA ARG A 14 7.56 -18.63 -1.10
C ARG A 14 6.16 -18.93 -0.59
N VAL A 15 5.89 -18.60 0.66
CA VAL A 15 4.55 -18.77 1.27
C VAL A 15 3.54 -17.93 0.49
N PHE A 16 3.86 -16.66 0.23
CA PHE A 16 3.01 -15.78 -0.58
C PHE A 16 2.74 -16.35 -1.97
N ALA A 17 3.78 -16.78 -2.70
CA ALA A 17 3.63 -17.32 -4.05
C ALA A 17 2.72 -18.56 -4.08
N LYS A 18 2.77 -19.42 -3.06
CA LYS A 18 1.92 -20.60 -2.96
C LYS A 18 0.46 -20.28 -2.64
N ARG A 19 0.21 -19.27 -1.79
CA ARG A 19 -1.09 -19.02 -1.17
C ARG A 19 -1.85 -17.82 -1.78
N SER A 20 -1.20 -16.99 -2.58
CA SER A 20 -1.82 -15.76 -3.10
C SER A 20 -3.08 -16.01 -3.93
N PHE A 21 -3.11 -17.05 -4.75
CA PHE A 21 -4.28 -17.35 -5.58
C PHE A 21 -5.45 -17.96 -4.78
N GLU A 22 -5.20 -18.53 -3.63
CA GLU A 22 -6.27 -18.99 -2.72
C GLU A 22 -7.10 -17.80 -2.25
N VAL A 23 -6.43 -16.70 -1.88
CA VAL A 23 -7.11 -15.46 -1.48
C VAL A 23 -7.91 -14.86 -2.62
N VAL A 24 -7.39 -14.88 -3.85
CA VAL A 24 -8.12 -14.41 -5.03
C VAL A 24 -9.44 -15.19 -5.20
N ARG A 25 -9.40 -16.52 -5.08
CA ARG A 25 -10.60 -17.36 -5.17
C ARG A 25 -11.61 -17.11 -4.05
N ASP A 26 -11.12 -16.92 -2.81
CA ASP A 26 -11.99 -16.60 -1.68
C ASP A 26 -12.70 -15.27 -1.90
N TRP A 27 -11.96 -14.24 -2.28
CA TRP A 27 -12.52 -12.91 -2.52
C TRP A 27 -13.52 -12.88 -3.69
N ASP A 28 -13.22 -13.60 -4.77
CA ASP A 28 -14.15 -13.79 -5.89
C ASP A 28 -15.45 -14.47 -5.42
N SER A 29 -15.34 -15.53 -4.60
CA SER A 29 -16.48 -16.24 -4.02
C SER A 29 -17.30 -15.38 -3.05
N TRP A 30 -16.70 -14.38 -2.41
CA TRP A 30 -17.38 -13.44 -1.50
C TRP A 30 -18.03 -12.27 -2.24
N GLY A 31 -17.81 -12.15 -3.56
CA GLY A 31 -18.42 -11.14 -4.41
C GLY A 31 -17.56 -9.90 -4.65
N ILE A 32 -16.26 -9.94 -4.31
CA ILE A 32 -15.32 -8.94 -4.83
C ILE A 32 -15.09 -9.25 -6.30
N GLU A 33 -15.21 -8.24 -7.15
CA GLU A 33 -15.17 -8.42 -8.60
C GLU A 33 -13.73 -8.66 -9.09
N MET A 34 -13.27 -9.91 -8.90
CA MET A 34 -11.91 -10.32 -9.28
C MET A 34 -11.77 -10.58 -10.79
N ARG A 35 -12.89 -10.62 -11.53
CA ARG A 35 -12.98 -10.87 -12.97
C ARG A 35 -13.90 -9.85 -13.65
N PRO A 36 -13.54 -8.55 -13.67
CA PRO A 36 -14.44 -7.50 -14.18
C PRO A 36 -14.86 -7.70 -15.64
N HIS A 37 -14.09 -8.43 -16.43
CA HIS A 37 -14.42 -8.75 -17.83
C HIS A 37 -14.64 -10.26 -18.07
N GLY A 38 -14.95 -11.02 -17.00
CA GLY A 38 -15.31 -12.45 -17.07
C GLY A 38 -14.15 -13.41 -16.82
N GLU A 39 -12.90 -12.96 -16.90
CA GLU A 39 -11.70 -13.76 -16.66
C GLU A 39 -10.69 -13.05 -15.75
N TYR A 40 -9.72 -13.80 -15.22
CA TYR A 40 -8.63 -13.22 -14.43
C TYR A 40 -7.62 -12.54 -15.34
N GLU A 41 -7.47 -11.22 -15.21
CA GLU A 41 -6.59 -10.40 -16.02
C GLU A 41 -5.30 -10.03 -15.26
N PHE A 42 -4.16 -10.53 -15.70
CA PHE A 42 -2.86 -10.19 -15.14
C PHE A 42 -2.28 -8.95 -15.85
N ASN A 43 -3.01 -7.86 -15.80
CA ASN A 43 -2.72 -6.57 -16.46
C ASN A 43 -2.18 -5.49 -15.52
N GLY A 44 -1.98 -5.81 -14.24
CA GLY A 44 -1.36 -4.91 -13.27
C GLY A 44 0.09 -4.59 -13.62
N HIS A 45 0.85 -4.10 -12.65
CA HIS A 45 2.24 -3.70 -12.87
C HIS A 45 3.01 -4.64 -13.78
N ALA A 46 3.57 -4.10 -14.86
CA ALA A 46 4.48 -4.81 -15.72
C ALA A 46 5.92 -4.39 -15.40
N MET A 47 6.81 -5.35 -15.31
CA MET A 47 8.24 -5.08 -15.16
C MET A 47 8.96 -5.56 -16.42
N PRO A 48 9.81 -4.73 -17.05
CA PRO A 48 10.52 -5.11 -18.27
C PRO A 48 11.24 -6.45 -18.12
N GLY A 49 11.04 -7.36 -19.08
CA GLY A 49 11.62 -8.70 -19.06
C GLY A 49 11.06 -9.67 -18.02
N ARG A 50 9.93 -9.35 -17.36
CA ARG A 50 9.25 -10.22 -16.39
C ARG A 50 7.86 -10.59 -16.87
N LEU A 51 7.39 -11.77 -16.44
CA LEU A 51 6.00 -12.17 -16.65
C LEU A 51 5.08 -11.27 -15.81
N ARG A 52 3.93 -10.93 -16.36
CA ARG A 52 2.87 -10.25 -15.61
C ARG A 52 2.26 -11.20 -14.60
N CYS A 53 2.23 -10.78 -13.34
CA CYS A 53 1.68 -11.59 -12.25
C CYS A 53 0.75 -10.79 -11.33
N PHE A 54 0.54 -9.50 -11.61
CA PHE A 54 -0.36 -8.67 -10.84
C PHE A 54 -1.75 -8.69 -11.46
N LEU A 55 -2.71 -9.18 -10.67
CA LEU A 55 -4.11 -9.24 -11.07
C LEU A 55 -4.74 -7.84 -11.04
N LYS A 56 -5.41 -7.47 -12.12
CA LYS A 56 -6.28 -6.29 -12.16
C LYS A 56 -7.70 -6.71 -11.84
N TYR A 57 -8.30 -6.10 -10.84
CA TYR A 57 -9.66 -6.39 -10.39
C TYR A 57 -10.36 -5.10 -9.96
N ASN A 58 -11.67 -5.13 -9.83
CA ASN A 58 -12.44 -4.02 -9.30
C ASN A 58 -12.51 -4.11 -7.78
N GLY A 59 -11.70 -3.29 -7.10
CA GLY A 59 -11.60 -3.21 -5.65
C GLY A 59 -12.50 -2.17 -4.98
N GLU A 60 -13.33 -1.44 -5.72
CA GLU A 60 -14.17 -0.34 -5.21
C GLU A 60 -14.97 -0.76 -3.97
N ASN A 61 -15.62 -1.93 -4.03
CA ASN A 61 -16.47 -2.45 -2.96
C ASN A 61 -15.77 -3.47 -2.05
N GLN A 62 -14.45 -3.62 -2.13
CA GLN A 62 -13.70 -4.59 -1.36
C GLN A 62 -13.89 -4.45 0.14
N LYS A 63 -13.73 -3.25 0.69
CA LYS A 63 -13.84 -3.01 2.15
C LYS A 63 -15.24 -3.29 2.69
N PRO A 64 -16.33 -2.79 2.09
CA PRO A 64 -17.69 -3.15 2.49
C PRO A 64 -17.97 -4.66 2.46
N ILE A 65 -17.52 -5.36 1.41
CA ILE A 65 -17.71 -6.81 1.27
C ILE A 65 -16.97 -7.58 2.36
N LEU A 66 -15.69 -7.26 2.60
CA LEU A 66 -14.90 -7.90 3.66
C LEU A 66 -15.48 -7.63 5.05
N THR A 67 -15.94 -6.40 5.31
CA THR A 67 -16.62 -6.05 6.56
C THR A 67 -17.89 -6.87 6.76
N LYS A 68 -18.71 -6.99 5.70
CA LYS A 68 -19.93 -7.80 5.73
C LYS A 68 -19.60 -9.25 6.04
N LYS A 69 -18.60 -9.84 5.38
CA LYS A 69 -18.16 -11.22 5.63
C LYS A 69 -17.69 -11.43 7.06
N ALA A 70 -16.92 -10.50 7.61
CA ALA A 70 -16.49 -10.57 9.00
C ALA A 70 -17.70 -10.60 9.96
N LEU A 71 -18.69 -9.75 9.75
CA LEU A 71 -19.91 -9.72 10.57
C LEU A 71 -20.76 -11.00 10.43
N GLU A 72 -20.86 -11.55 9.21
CA GLU A 72 -21.59 -12.81 8.95
C GLU A 72 -21.02 -14.00 9.72
N VAL A 73 -19.71 -14.04 9.95
CA VAL A 73 -19.07 -15.09 10.77
C VAL A 73 -18.97 -14.74 12.26
N GLY A 74 -19.64 -13.68 12.70
CA GLY A 74 -19.76 -13.31 14.12
C GLY A 74 -18.63 -12.45 14.68
N VAL A 75 -17.78 -11.87 13.85
CA VAL A 75 -16.74 -10.91 14.31
C VAL A 75 -17.43 -9.67 14.88
N LYS A 76 -17.00 -9.24 16.07
CA LYS A 76 -17.45 -7.99 16.69
C LYS A 76 -16.48 -6.87 16.30
N ILE A 77 -17.03 -5.78 15.78
CA ILE A 77 -16.25 -4.61 15.35
C ILE A 77 -16.45 -3.48 16.33
N ASP A 78 -15.37 -3.08 17.00
CA ASP A 78 -15.34 -1.92 17.89
C ASP A 78 -14.75 -0.71 17.15
N ASN A 79 -15.62 0.12 16.59
CA ASN A 79 -15.19 1.34 15.88
C ASN A 79 -14.70 2.42 16.86
N LYS A 80 -13.79 3.28 16.37
CA LYS A 80 -13.23 4.43 17.12
C LYS A 80 -12.54 4.03 18.43
N VAL A 81 -11.91 2.87 18.45
CA VAL A 81 -11.06 2.43 19.55
C VAL A 81 -9.62 2.38 19.05
N ALA A 82 -8.78 3.26 19.58
CA ALA A 82 -7.34 3.24 19.34
C ALA A 82 -6.68 2.32 20.36
N ILE A 83 -6.04 1.25 19.90
CA ILE A 83 -5.23 0.38 20.78
C ILE A 83 -3.93 1.12 21.11
N SER A 84 -3.64 1.24 22.40
CA SER A 84 -2.48 1.95 22.93
C SER A 84 -1.38 1.00 23.44
N GLU A 85 -1.77 -0.15 23.98
CA GLU A 85 -0.83 -1.10 24.59
C GLU A 85 -1.32 -2.54 24.45
N PHE A 86 -0.38 -3.48 24.36
CA PHE A 86 -0.63 -4.91 24.58
C PHE A 86 -0.24 -5.27 26.02
N ILE A 87 -1.02 -6.15 26.64
CA ILE A 87 -0.82 -6.60 28.02
C ILE A 87 -0.19 -7.97 27.96
N THR A 88 0.94 -8.12 28.67
CA THR A 88 1.64 -9.39 28.81
C THR A 88 1.65 -9.87 30.26
N LYS A 89 1.71 -11.16 30.44
CA LYS A 89 1.97 -11.83 31.72
C LYS A 89 2.87 -13.03 31.47
N ASP A 90 3.92 -13.16 32.25
CA ASP A 90 4.89 -14.25 32.14
C ASP A 90 5.51 -14.42 30.73
N GLY A 91 5.63 -13.28 29.98
CA GLY A 91 6.16 -13.26 28.62
C GLY A 91 5.16 -13.62 27.53
N GLU A 92 3.87 -13.73 27.82
CA GLU A 92 2.82 -14.07 26.86
C GLU A 92 1.74 -12.99 26.78
N ILE A 93 1.08 -12.84 25.63
CA ILE A 93 -0.06 -11.94 25.45
C ILE A 93 -1.26 -12.44 26.27
N ILE A 94 -1.87 -11.53 27.03
CA ILE A 94 -3.12 -11.76 27.74
C ILE A 94 -4.22 -10.75 27.43
N GLY A 95 -3.92 -9.69 26.70
CA GLY A 95 -4.90 -8.66 26.39
C GLY A 95 -4.33 -7.40 25.73
N ALA A 96 -5.20 -6.40 25.61
CA ALA A 96 -4.86 -5.09 25.08
C ALA A 96 -5.64 -3.97 25.80
N ILE A 97 -5.09 -2.77 25.80
CA ILE A 97 -5.73 -1.54 26.24
C ILE A 97 -6.07 -0.68 25.04
N GLY A 98 -7.30 -0.22 24.95
CA GLY A 98 -7.77 0.70 23.94
C GLY A 98 -8.41 1.95 24.51
N ILE A 99 -8.34 3.05 23.79
CA ILE A 99 -9.00 4.30 24.11
C ILE A 99 -10.15 4.49 23.14
N ASN A 100 -11.36 4.47 23.64
CA ASN A 100 -12.57 4.71 22.87
C ASN A 100 -12.85 6.21 22.79
N ILE A 101 -12.81 6.75 21.57
CA ILE A 101 -13.04 8.17 21.27
C ILE A 101 -14.40 8.41 20.58
N SER A 102 -15.31 7.47 20.67
CA SER A 102 -16.65 7.59 20.06
C SER A 102 -17.57 8.60 20.75
N LYS A 103 -17.24 8.99 22.00
CA LYS A 103 -17.99 9.94 22.82
C LYS A 103 -17.14 11.16 23.13
N THR A 104 -17.78 12.24 23.59
CA THR A 104 -17.13 13.49 24.01
C THR A 104 -16.07 13.25 25.11
N LEU A 105 -16.36 12.35 26.06
CA LEU A 105 -15.39 11.91 27.05
C LEU A 105 -14.83 10.55 26.63
N PRO A 106 -13.52 10.46 26.32
CA PRO A 106 -12.88 9.20 26.04
C PRO A 106 -12.97 8.21 27.19
N SER A 107 -13.05 6.93 26.88
CA SER A 107 -13.07 5.87 27.90
C SER A 107 -12.04 4.79 27.59
N ILE A 108 -11.49 4.20 28.62
CA ILE A 108 -10.56 3.08 28.51
C ILE A 108 -11.37 1.80 28.29
N LYS A 109 -10.96 1.00 27.30
CA LYS A 109 -11.43 -0.37 27.08
C LYS A 109 -10.31 -1.35 27.38
N LEU A 110 -10.63 -2.38 28.12
CA LEU A 110 -9.75 -3.49 28.42
C LEU A 110 -10.23 -4.74 27.66
N TYR A 111 -9.36 -5.27 26.82
CA TYR A 111 -9.61 -6.51 26.08
C TYR A 111 -8.82 -7.66 26.72
N ARG A 112 -9.52 -8.72 27.07
CA ARG A 112 -8.92 -9.99 27.52
C ARG A 112 -8.91 -10.96 26.35
N THR A 113 -7.75 -11.48 26.00
CA THR A 113 -7.62 -12.40 24.86
C THR A 113 -6.47 -13.38 25.08
N LYS A 114 -6.50 -14.49 24.35
CA LYS A 114 -5.40 -15.48 24.31
C LYS A 114 -4.37 -15.14 23.24
N SER A 115 -4.77 -14.37 22.21
CA SER A 115 -3.88 -13.97 21.12
C SER A 115 -4.34 -12.65 20.52
N ILE A 116 -3.42 -11.96 19.86
CA ILE A 116 -3.64 -10.72 19.12
C ILE A 116 -3.05 -10.89 17.73
N ILE A 117 -3.80 -10.53 16.69
CA ILE A 117 -3.29 -10.28 15.35
C ILE A 117 -3.23 -8.77 15.18
N THR A 118 -2.03 -8.20 15.07
CA THR A 118 -1.85 -6.79 14.78
C THR A 118 -1.73 -6.58 13.28
N ALA A 119 -2.49 -5.63 12.73
CA ALA A 119 -2.56 -5.34 11.30
C ALA A 119 -2.88 -3.85 11.07
N THR A 120 -2.16 -2.95 11.76
CA THR A 120 -2.42 -1.50 11.74
C THR A 120 -1.91 -0.79 10.48
N GLY A 121 -1.28 -1.55 9.57
CA GLY A 121 -0.90 -1.07 8.25
C GLY A 121 0.34 -0.20 8.22
N ILE A 122 0.39 0.72 7.27
CA ILE A 122 1.55 1.60 7.03
C ILE A 122 1.64 2.67 8.12
N ALA A 123 2.87 2.96 8.57
CA ALA A 123 3.13 4.13 9.40
C ALA A 123 3.77 5.26 8.56
N MET A 124 3.24 6.46 8.74
CA MET A 124 3.60 7.66 7.99
C MET A 124 4.25 8.71 8.91
N ARG A 125 4.92 9.69 8.30
CA ARG A 125 5.46 10.89 8.97
C ARG A 125 6.48 10.61 10.08
N LEU A 126 7.21 9.50 9.99
CA LEU A 126 8.26 9.14 10.95
C LEU A 126 9.66 9.54 10.50
N TYR A 127 9.85 9.78 9.22
CA TYR A 127 11.13 10.14 8.63
C TYR A 127 11.13 11.59 8.14
N PRO A 128 12.30 12.23 8.01
CA PRO A 128 12.39 13.54 7.39
C PRO A 128 11.79 13.58 6.00
N SER A 129 11.08 14.66 5.68
CA SER A 129 10.52 14.88 4.35
C SER A 129 11.62 14.98 3.29
N ILE A 130 11.45 14.30 2.16
CA ILE A 130 12.31 14.43 0.97
C ILE A 130 11.80 15.49 0.00
N THR A 131 10.59 15.98 0.21
CA THR A 131 9.99 17.08 -0.58
C THR A 131 9.87 18.32 0.30
N PRO A 132 10.91 19.18 0.35
CA PRO A 132 10.91 20.38 1.19
C PRO A 132 9.72 21.29 0.86
N GLY A 133 9.10 21.85 1.88
CA GLY A 133 7.98 22.78 1.75
C GLY A 133 6.63 22.12 1.46
N TRP A 134 6.57 20.82 1.28
CA TRP A 134 5.31 20.09 1.09
C TRP A 134 5.07 19.08 2.20
N MET A 135 4.34 19.50 3.22
CA MET A 135 4.12 18.73 4.45
C MET A 135 3.27 17.45 4.24
N PHE A 136 2.54 17.35 3.13
CA PHE A 136 1.58 16.28 2.88
C PHE A 136 1.88 15.45 1.63
N ASN A 137 3.12 15.46 1.14
CA ASN A 137 3.52 14.61 0.02
C ASN A 137 3.70 13.16 0.49
N LEU A 138 2.59 12.55 0.91
CA LEU A 138 2.52 11.24 1.53
C LEU A 138 1.84 10.26 0.59
N CYS A 139 2.36 9.04 0.53
CA CYS A 139 1.77 7.99 -0.31
C CYS A 139 0.51 7.35 0.29
N ASN A 140 0.18 7.63 1.55
CA ASN A 140 -0.97 7.07 2.26
C ASN A 140 -1.47 8.02 3.35
N CYS A 141 -2.55 7.61 4.02
CA CYS A 141 -3.20 8.40 5.06
C CYS A 141 -2.22 8.83 6.17
N PRO A 142 -2.13 10.14 6.49
CA PRO A 142 -1.24 10.65 7.53
C PRO A 142 -1.62 10.21 8.96
N ALA A 143 -2.78 9.59 9.14
CA ALA A 143 -3.22 9.03 10.42
C ALA A 143 -2.59 7.67 10.75
N GLY A 144 -1.80 7.09 9.86
CA GLY A 144 -0.97 5.92 10.14
C GLY A 144 0.15 6.27 11.11
N THR A 145 0.01 5.94 12.40
CA THR A 145 0.83 6.46 13.50
C THR A 145 1.81 5.44 14.09
N ALA A 146 1.95 4.25 13.51
CA ALA A 146 2.75 3.14 14.03
C ALA A 146 2.30 2.60 15.40
N SER A 147 1.06 2.86 15.83
CA SER A 147 0.61 2.48 17.17
C SER A 147 0.72 0.99 17.47
N GLY A 148 0.41 0.12 16.50
CA GLY A 148 0.59 -1.33 16.64
C GLY A 148 2.05 -1.73 16.83
N ARG A 149 2.97 -1.16 16.03
CA ARG A 149 4.42 -1.40 16.18
C ARG A 149 4.93 -0.96 17.55
N VAL A 150 4.48 0.20 18.02
CA VAL A 150 4.88 0.74 19.34
C VAL A 150 4.33 -0.15 20.45
N ALA A 151 3.07 -0.59 20.35
CA ALA A 151 2.47 -1.50 21.33
C ALA A 151 3.20 -2.85 21.37
N ALA A 152 3.53 -3.42 20.20
CA ALA A 152 4.29 -4.66 20.07
C ALA A 152 5.71 -4.54 20.67
N TYR A 153 6.43 -3.48 20.32
CA TYR A 153 7.77 -3.21 20.85
C TYR A 153 7.77 -3.07 22.37
N LYS A 154 6.85 -2.30 22.92
CA LYS A 154 6.69 -2.14 24.38
C LYS A 154 6.36 -3.47 25.08
N ALA A 155 5.65 -4.35 24.41
CA ALA A 155 5.32 -5.69 24.92
C ALA A 155 6.48 -6.68 24.80
N GLY A 156 7.55 -6.36 24.09
CA GLY A 156 8.77 -7.15 23.95
C GLY A 156 8.99 -7.79 22.58
N ALA A 157 8.15 -7.53 21.59
CA ALA A 157 8.32 -8.07 20.25
C ALA A 157 9.47 -7.37 19.49
N THR A 158 10.18 -8.11 18.64
CA THR A 158 11.28 -7.62 17.81
C THR A 158 10.75 -6.82 16.63
N LEU A 159 11.39 -5.65 16.39
CA LEU A 159 11.18 -4.85 15.18
C LEU A 159 12.41 -4.99 14.27
N VAL A 160 12.15 -5.10 12.95
CA VAL A 160 13.21 -5.21 11.93
C VAL A 160 13.01 -4.21 10.80
N ASN A 161 14.12 -3.84 10.14
CA ASN A 161 14.17 -2.94 8.98
C ASN A 161 13.61 -1.52 9.22
N ILE A 162 13.47 -1.09 10.46
CA ILE A 162 12.92 0.24 10.80
C ILE A 162 13.85 1.39 10.42
N ASP A 163 15.12 1.12 10.19
CA ASP A 163 16.16 2.03 9.74
C ASP A 163 16.26 2.15 8.21
N VAL A 164 15.53 1.30 7.47
CA VAL A 164 15.51 1.27 6.01
C VAL A 164 14.13 1.73 5.51
N PRO A 165 13.87 3.04 5.38
CA PRO A 165 12.56 3.53 5.00
C PRO A 165 12.16 3.05 3.61
N PHE A 166 10.87 2.90 3.40
CA PHE A 166 10.29 2.61 2.10
C PHE A 166 9.80 3.89 1.44
N THR A 167 10.02 4.03 0.14
CA THR A 167 9.57 5.18 -0.64
C THR A 167 8.80 4.73 -1.87
N HIS A 168 7.83 5.54 -2.26
CA HIS A 168 7.15 5.47 -3.54
C HIS A 168 7.40 6.75 -4.35
N ALA A 169 7.00 6.73 -5.60
CA ALA A 169 6.89 7.90 -6.44
C ALA A 169 5.50 7.94 -7.08
N GLY A 170 5.05 9.14 -7.45
CA GLY A 170 3.74 9.35 -8.07
C GLY A 170 3.41 10.82 -8.20
N PRO A 171 2.15 11.16 -8.44
CA PRO A 171 1.70 12.53 -8.61
C PRO A 171 2.00 13.36 -7.35
N LYS A 172 2.70 14.45 -7.54
CA LYS A 172 2.99 15.43 -6.50
C LYS A 172 1.76 16.28 -6.22
N TYR A 173 1.58 16.72 -4.98
CA TYR A 173 0.44 17.54 -4.54
C TYR A 173 -0.92 16.85 -4.58
N MET A 174 -0.94 15.56 -4.84
CA MET A 174 -2.16 14.74 -4.90
C MET A 174 -1.94 13.47 -4.08
N GLU A 175 -3.00 12.77 -3.77
CA GLU A 175 -2.88 11.46 -3.15
C GLU A 175 -2.22 10.45 -4.11
N ARG A 176 -1.62 9.43 -3.53
CA ARG A 176 -1.09 8.33 -4.31
C ARG A 176 -2.23 7.58 -4.97
N CYS A 177 -2.08 7.29 -6.25
CA CYS A 177 -2.99 6.46 -7.02
C CYS A 177 -2.26 5.28 -7.63
N GLY A 178 -3.04 4.31 -8.08
CA GLY A 178 -2.54 3.05 -8.62
C GLY A 178 -1.59 3.23 -9.79
N LYS A 179 -0.45 2.61 -9.70
CA LYS A 179 0.67 2.81 -10.61
C LYS A 179 0.43 2.25 -11.99
N ALA A 180 -0.19 1.07 -12.05
CA ALA A 180 -0.50 0.39 -13.31
C ALA A 180 -1.62 1.06 -14.13
N THR A 181 -2.16 2.16 -13.62
CA THR A 181 -3.22 2.90 -14.30
C THR A 181 -2.72 4.11 -15.08
N TRP A 182 -1.52 4.59 -14.80
CA TRP A 182 -0.94 5.69 -15.56
C TRP A 182 -0.35 5.18 -16.89
N ILE A 183 -0.87 5.70 -17.99
CA ILE A 183 -0.43 5.36 -19.37
C ILE A 183 0.08 6.63 -20.02
N GLY A 184 1.31 6.97 -19.74
CA GLY A 184 1.98 8.17 -20.20
C GLY A 184 3.47 7.98 -20.32
N ILE A 185 4.18 9.08 -20.42
CA ILE A 185 5.65 9.15 -20.46
C ILE A 185 6.09 10.04 -19.31
N LEU A 186 7.08 9.60 -18.53
CA LEU A 186 7.78 10.50 -17.61
C LEU A 186 8.77 11.34 -18.41
N GLU A 187 8.60 12.65 -18.41
CA GLU A 187 9.43 13.62 -19.13
C GLU A 187 9.99 14.65 -18.15
N ASP A 188 11.23 15.12 -18.39
CA ASP A 188 11.76 16.28 -17.66
C ASP A 188 11.11 17.59 -18.22
N TYR A 189 11.41 18.72 -17.57
CA TYR A 189 10.80 20.00 -17.97
C TYR A 189 11.13 20.42 -19.41
N THR A 190 12.12 19.81 -20.05
CA THR A 190 12.49 20.06 -21.45
C THR A 190 11.68 19.20 -22.43
N GLY A 191 10.78 18.33 -21.93
CA GLY A 191 10.01 17.38 -22.73
C GLY A 191 10.80 16.15 -23.18
N LYS A 192 11.94 15.88 -22.53
CA LYS A 192 12.75 14.70 -22.81
C LYS A 192 12.35 13.54 -21.91
N PRO A 193 12.05 12.35 -22.47
CA PRO A 193 11.78 11.16 -21.68
C PRO A 193 12.91 10.84 -20.68
N VAL A 194 12.57 10.55 -19.43
CA VAL A 194 13.55 10.30 -18.37
C VAL A 194 13.70 8.83 -18.01
N GLY A 195 12.76 8.01 -18.43
CA GLY A 195 12.78 6.57 -18.12
C GLY A 195 13.56 5.77 -19.15
N PRO A 196 14.29 4.71 -18.73
CA PRO A 196 14.93 3.81 -19.68
C PRO A 196 13.95 2.82 -20.32
N PHE A 197 12.76 2.66 -19.72
CA PHE A 197 11.80 1.62 -20.08
C PHE A 197 10.62 2.14 -20.91
N ILE A 198 10.24 3.40 -20.73
CA ILE A 198 9.05 3.99 -21.32
C ILE A 198 9.44 5.27 -22.05
N THR A 199 9.37 5.24 -23.37
CA THR A 199 9.63 6.39 -24.25
C THR A 199 8.41 6.77 -25.11
N LYS A 200 7.32 5.98 -25.01
CA LYS A 200 6.01 6.21 -25.63
C LYS A 200 4.93 5.72 -24.68
N PRO A 201 3.71 6.31 -24.72
CA PRO A 201 2.58 5.78 -23.96
C PRO A 201 2.40 4.29 -24.24
N ASN A 202 2.33 3.48 -23.18
CA ASN A 202 2.26 2.04 -23.33
C ASN A 202 1.42 1.42 -22.20
N LYS A 203 0.21 0.97 -22.54
CA LYS A 203 -0.72 0.29 -21.65
C LYS A 203 -0.11 -0.96 -20.99
N GLU A 204 0.83 -1.61 -21.65
CA GLU A 204 1.46 -2.82 -21.13
C GLU A 204 2.50 -2.54 -20.05
N LEU A 205 3.10 -1.37 -20.03
CA LEU A 205 4.11 -0.99 -19.06
C LEU A 205 3.58 -0.04 -17.98
N GLY A 206 2.57 0.78 -18.30
CA GLY A 206 2.02 1.77 -17.36
C GLY A 206 3.06 2.75 -16.84
N ASP A 207 2.96 3.14 -15.58
CA ASP A 207 3.84 4.07 -14.89
C ASP A 207 5.03 3.42 -14.18
N ILE A 208 5.43 2.24 -14.58
CA ILE A 208 6.43 1.44 -13.88
C ILE A 208 7.75 2.18 -13.60
N THR A 209 8.10 3.13 -14.45
CA THR A 209 9.34 3.91 -14.31
C THR A 209 9.37 4.71 -13.01
N ALA A 210 8.24 5.26 -12.58
CA ALA A 210 8.15 6.04 -11.36
C ALA A 210 8.54 5.24 -10.11
N ASP A 211 8.19 3.97 -10.08
CA ASP A 211 8.45 3.10 -8.93
C ASP A 211 9.75 2.31 -9.00
N VAL A 212 10.13 1.88 -10.17
CA VAL A 212 11.32 1.04 -10.35
C VAL A 212 12.60 1.88 -10.37
N TRP A 213 12.49 3.12 -10.82
CA TRP A 213 13.63 4.03 -10.93
C TRP A 213 13.39 5.36 -10.21
N GLN A 214 13.14 5.28 -8.92
CA GLN A 214 12.82 6.45 -8.08
C GLN A 214 14.00 7.44 -7.95
N GLU A 215 15.22 6.98 -8.10
CA GLU A 215 16.43 7.81 -8.04
C GLU A 215 16.46 8.89 -9.13
N VAL A 216 15.75 8.70 -10.24
CA VAL A 216 15.63 9.68 -11.34
C VAL A 216 15.15 11.05 -10.85
N PHE A 217 14.27 11.10 -9.87
CA PHE A 217 13.77 12.37 -9.32
C PHE A 217 14.88 13.16 -8.62
N LEU A 218 15.74 12.49 -7.86
CA LEU A 218 16.90 13.13 -7.20
C LEU A 218 17.98 13.53 -8.21
N GLU A 219 18.26 12.66 -9.17
CA GLU A 219 19.20 12.92 -10.26
C GLU A 219 18.80 14.17 -11.06
N LYS A 220 17.52 14.25 -11.47
CA LYS A 220 17.01 15.40 -12.23
C LYS A 220 17.00 16.70 -11.43
N LYS A 221 16.76 16.64 -10.13
CA LYS A 221 16.92 17.79 -9.24
C LYS A 221 18.38 18.24 -9.15
N ALA A 222 19.30 17.30 -8.99
CA ALA A 222 20.74 17.59 -8.85
C ALA A 222 21.35 18.20 -10.12
N ASN A 223 20.92 17.79 -11.30
CA ASN A 223 21.43 18.31 -12.59
C ASN A 223 20.63 19.48 -13.16
N GLY A 224 19.62 19.99 -12.43
CA GLY A 224 18.84 21.15 -12.82
C GLY A 224 17.82 20.90 -13.93
N THR A 225 17.45 19.65 -14.20
CA THR A 225 16.43 19.27 -15.20
C THR A 225 15.10 18.80 -14.60
N ALA A 226 14.89 18.99 -13.31
CA ALA A 226 13.58 18.86 -12.65
C ALA A 226 12.73 20.11 -12.94
N PRO A 227 11.37 20.05 -12.80
CA PRO A 227 10.59 18.92 -12.36
C PRO A 227 10.41 17.83 -13.42
N ILE A 228 9.88 16.67 -12.99
CA ILE A 228 9.49 15.56 -13.87
C ILE A 228 7.96 15.54 -13.96
N TYR A 229 7.45 15.30 -15.16
CA TYR A 229 6.02 15.24 -15.43
C TYR A 229 5.61 13.90 -16.00
N MET A 230 4.45 13.40 -15.61
CA MET A 230 3.74 12.35 -16.32
C MET A 230 2.95 13.01 -17.46
N ASP A 231 3.38 12.78 -18.70
CA ASP A 231 2.72 13.25 -19.91
C ASP A 231 1.81 12.15 -20.49
N CYS A 232 0.51 12.32 -20.31
CA CYS A 232 -0.52 11.48 -20.91
C CYS A 232 -1.17 12.14 -22.14
N THR A 233 -0.67 13.28 -22.63
CA THR A 233 -1.29 14.02 -23.74
C THR A 233 -1.25 13.27 -25.07
N LYS A 234 -0.29 12.34 -25.21
CA LYS A 234 -0.13 11.45 -26.39
C LYS A 234 -0.81 10.09 -26.22
N THR A 235 -1.49 9.88 -25.10
CA THR A 235 -2.20 8.63 -24.81
C THR A 235 -3.52 8.58 -25.59
N SER A 236 -3.87 7.41 -26.11
CA SER A 236 -5.10 7.22 -26.86
C SER A 236 -6.36 7.51 -26.00
N PRO A 237 -7.47 7.99 -26.60
CA PRO A 237 -8.71 8.19 -25.84
C PRO A 237 -9.19 6.92 -25.12
N GLN A 238 -9.00 5.75 -25.71
CA GLN A 238 -9.35 4.46 -25.11
C GLN A 238 -8.51 4.16 -23.87
N ASP A 239 -7.22 4.47 -23.91
CA ASP A 239 -6.33 4.28 -22.77
C ASP A 239 -6.58 5.34 -21.67
N VAL A 240 -7.04 6.53 -22.02
CA VAL A 240 -7.49 7.54 -21.03
C VAL A 240 -8.72 7.03 -20.27
N GLU A 241 -9.71 6.45 -20.96
CA GLU A 241 -10.88 5.85 -20.28
C GLU A 241 -10.49 4.63 -19.45
N TYR A 242 -9.53 3.82 -19.91
CA TYR A 242 -8.97 2.72 -19.11
C TYR A 242 -8.28 3.23 -17.83
N MET A 243 -7.51 4.34 -17.90
CA MET A 243 -6.92 4.96 -16.71
C MET A 243 -8.00 5.39 -15.70
N LYS A 244 -9.05 6.09 -16.15
CA LYS A 244 -10.17 6.50 -15.29
C LYS A 244 -10.83 5.31 -14.60
N TRP A 245 -11.15 4.26 -15.37
CA TRP A 245 -11.69 3.03 -14.84
C TRP A 245 -10.75 2.39 -13.82
N GLY A 246 -9.45 2.36 -14.10
CA GLY A 246 -8.46 1.82 -13.17
C GLY A 246 -8.41 2.57 -11.84
N PHE A 247 -8.47 3.90 -11.85
CA PHE A 247 -8.53 4.70 -10.62
C PHE A 247 -9.81 4.40 -9.82
N GLN A 248 -10.95 4.28 -10.48
CA GLN A 248 -12.20 3.88 -9.82
C GLN A 248 -12.10 2.51 -9.16
N CYS A 249 -11.53 1.52 -9.86
CA CYS A 249 -11.31 0.18 -9.32
C CYS A 249 -10.39 0.15 -8.09
N GLU A 250 -9.49 1.11 -7.98
CA GLU A 250 -8.58 1.25 -6.83
C GLU A 250 -9.16 2.12 -5.70
N GLY A 251 -10.32 2.75 -5.95
CA GLY A 251 -10.96 3.67 -5.01
C GLY A 251 -10.35 5.07 -4.98
N ASP A 252 -9.56 5.43 -5.99
CA ASP A 252 -8.84 6.71 -6.09
C ASP A 252 -9.66 7.76 -6.86
N THR A 253 -10.95 7.86 -6.58
CA THR A 253 -11.87 8.81 -7.24
C THR A 253 -11.57 10.26 -6.88
N SER A 254 -11.00 10.50 -5.71
CA SER A 254 -10.62 11.85 -5.26
C SER A 254 -9.53 12.48 -6.14
N LEU A 255 -8.66 11.71 -6.77
CA LEU A 255 -7.73 12.22 -7.78
C LEU A 255 -8.48 12.76 -9.00
N LEU A 256 -9.46 12.01 -9.52
CA LEU A 256 -10.27 12.42 -10.66
C LEU A 256 -11.03 13.71 -10.36
N GLU A 257 -11.66 13.79 -9.19
CA GLU A 257 -12.35 14.98 -8.68
C GLU A 257 -11.42 16.17 -8.52
N ALA A 258 -10.19 15.96 -8.01
CA ALA A 258 -9.19 17.01 -7.86
C ALA A 258 -8.74 17.55 -9.21
N LEU A 259 -8.50 16.70 -10.20
CA LEU A 259 -8.14 17.11 -11.56
C LEU A 259 -9.28 17.91 -12.20
N GLU A 260 -10.51 17.43 -12.09
CA GLU A 260 -11.69 18.12 -12.64
C GLU A 260 -11.89 19.49 -11.98
N THR A 261 -11.79 19.58 -10.66
CA THR A 261 -11.92 20.84 -9.90
C THR A 261 -10.87 21.86 -10.31
N GLN A 262 -9.68 21.40 -10.68
CA GLN A 262 -8.60 22.26 -11.18
C GLN A 262 -8.68 22.55 -12.68
N GLY A 263 -9.71 22.05 -13.37
CA GLY A 263 -9.86 22.17 -14.82
C GLY A 263 -8.82 21.38 -15.60
N MET A 264 -8.24 20.35 -14.98
CA MET A 264 -7.22 19.48 -15.58
C MET A 264 -7.85 18.22 -16.20
N ALA A 265 -7.22 17.74 -17.27
CA ALA A 265 -7.55 16.45 -17.89
C ALA A 265 -6.28 15.76 -18.36
N PHE A 266 -6.21 14.43 -18.23
CA PHE A 266 -5.02 13.64 -18.58
C PHE A 266 -4.53 13.86 -20.01
N ASN A 267 -5.45 14.02 -20.95
CA ASN A 267 -5.12 14.21 -22.36
C ASN A 267 -4.80 15.67 -22.74
N LYS A 268 -4.73 16.58 -21.79
CA LYS A 268 -4.48 18.02 -22.02
C LYS A 268 -3.38 18.59 -21.14
N HIS A 269 -3.14 18.00 -20.00
CA HIS A 269 -2.24 18.55 -19.00
C HIS A 269 -1.29 17.47 -18.47
N MET A 270 -0.05 17.85 -18.27
CA MET A 270 0.94 17.02 -17.60
C MET A 270 0.76 17.14 -16.09
N VAL A 271 1.02 16.03 -15.37
CA VAL A 271 0.97 15.98 -13.92
C VAL A 271 2.39 15.87 -13.38
N GLU A 272 2.79 16.78 -12.49
CA GLU A 272 4.10 16.70 -11.85
C GLU A 272 4.19 15.45 -10.96
N PHE A 273 5.25 14.68 -11.15
CA PHE A 273 5.58 13.49 -10.34
C PHE A 273 6.83 13.76 -9.50
N ASP A 274 6.88 13.15 -8.31
CA ASP A 274 8.05 13.18 -7.44
C ASP A 274 8.09 11.93 -6.53
N LYS A 275 9.18 11.77 -5.79
CA LYS A 275 9.25 10.81 -4.69
C LYS A 275 8.37 11.29 -3.54
N TYR A 276 7.60 10.37 -2.96
CA TYR A 276 6.88 10.63 -1.72
C TYR A 276 7.80 10.59 -0.51
N ASN A 277 7.33 11.15 0.59
CA ASN A 277 8.03 11.06 1.87
C ASN A 277 8.17 9.59 2.29
N PRO A 278 9.30 9.25 2.94
CA PRO A 278 9.54 7.91 3.43
C PRO A 278 8.48 7.45 4.43
N ASN A 279 8.22 6.14 4.45
CA ASN A 279 7.25 5.50 5.32
C ASN A 279 7.74 4.13 5.79
N MET A 280 6.97 3.49 6.69
CA MET A 280 7.26 2.17 7.23
C MET A 280 6.37 1.07 6.62
N GLN A 281 6.16 1.07 5.32
CA GLN A 281 5.48 -0.05 4.65
C GLN A 281 6.39 -1.27 4.58
N GLY A 282 5.98 -2.40 5.18
CA GLY A 282 6.81 -3.60 5.25
C GLY A 282 8.08 -3.40 6.10
N ARG A 283 7.96 -2.57 7.12
CA ARG A 283 8.98 -2.25 8.12
C ARG A 283 8.32 -2.27 9.48
N GLY A 284 8.81 -3.06 10.42
CA GLY A 284 8.21 -3.16 11.76
C GLY A 284 8.37 -4.53 12.38
N ILE A 285 7.28 -5.20 12.73
CA ILE A 285 7.28 -6.41 13.54
C ILE A 285 7.81 -7.60 12.73
N GLU A 286 8.82 -8.28 13.27
CA GLU A 286 9.36 -9.49 12.67
C GLU A 286 8.35 -10.65 12.75
N ILE A 287 8.22 -11.42 11.67
CA ILE A 287 7.34 -12.57 11.59
C ILE A 287 8.04 -13.79 10.98
N ASN A 288 7.59 -14.97 11.35
CA ASN A 288 7.93 -16.22 10.70
C ASN A 288 6.90 -16.58 9.59
N GLU A 289 7.06 -17.74 8.94
CA GLU A 289 6.19 -18.25 7.88
C GLU A 289 4.73 -18.47 8.31
N ARG A 290 4.46 -18.50 9.61
CA ARG A 290 3.12 -18.65 10.22
C ARG A 290 2.57 -17.30 10.71
N CYS A 291 3.23 -16.18 10.37
CA CYS A 291 2.91 -14.85 10.85
C CYS A 291 2.98 -14.69 12.39
N GLU A 292 3.67 -15.61 13.08
CA GLU A 292 3.97 -15.53 14.51
C GLU A 292 5.14 -14.56 14.72
N THR A 293 5.08 -13.77 15.78
CA THR A 293 6.21 -12.99 16.27
C THR A 293 7.02 -13.81 17.30
N ASP A 294 8.11 -13.25 17.79
CA ASP A 294 8.89 -13.81 18.88
C ASP A 294 8.20 -13.65 20.25
N LEU A 295 7.09 -12.90 20.34
CA LEU A 295 6.28 -12.76 21.54
C LEU A 295 5.09 -13.73 21.48
N PRO A 296 5.01 -14.77 22.34
CA PRO A 296 3.95 -15.74 22.35
C PRO A 296 2.55 -15.11 22.42
N GLY A 297 1.65 -15.55 21.53
CA GLY A 297 0.30 -15.04 21.42
C GLY A 297 0.17 -13.75 20.59
N LEU A 298 1.28 -13.19 20.07
CA LEU A 298 1.24 -12.07 19.13
C LEU A 298 1.54 -12.54 17.72
N TYR A 299 0.65 -12.18 16.80
CA TYR A 299 0.77 -12.36 15.35
C TYR A 299 0.76 -11.01 14.67
N CYS A 300 1.37 -10.92 13.49
CA CYS A 300 1.35 -9.70 12.69
C CYS A 300 1.01 -9.99 11.23
N ALA A 301 0.26 -9.09 10.59
CA ALA A 301 -0.15 -9.23 9.21
C ALA A 301 -0.11 -7.90 8.43
N GLY A 302 0.08 -8.00 7.13
CA GLY A 302 0.06 -6.87 6.21
C GLY A 302 1.30 -5.98 6.27
N ASP A 303 1.11 -4.69 5.97
CA ASP A 303 2.20 -3.71 5.84
C ASP A 303 2.88 -3.35 7.18
N GLU A 304 2.38 -3.87 8.29
CA GLU A 304 2.98 -3.76 9.61
C GLU A 304 4.13 -4.74 9.85
N CYS A 305 4.17 -5.84 9.07
CA CYS A 305 5.25 -6.81 9.13
C CYS A 305 6.58 -6.18 8.72
N GLY A 306 7.66 -6.53 9.43
CA GLY A 306 8.97 -5.92 9.24
C GLY A 306 9.79 -6.53 8.10
N ASN A 307 9.54 -7.79 7.79
CA ASN A 307 10.34 -8.60 6.86
C ASN A 307 9.52 -9.11 5.67
N PHE A 308 8.34 -8.54 5.42
CA PHE A 308 7.48 -8.90 4.29
C PHE A 308 6.63 -7.71 3.81
N ASN A 309 6.60 -7.50 2.49
CA ASN A 309 5.77 -6.45 1.87
C ASN A 309 5.37 -6.83 0.44
N VAL A 310 4.10 -7.05 0.20
CA VAL A 310 3.51 -7.26 -1.14
C VAL A 310 2.14 -6.52 -1.25
N GLY A 311 1.99 -5.40 -0.55
CA GLY A 311 0.77 -4.59 -0.60
C GLY A 311 -0.49 -5.36 -0.21
N ILE A 312 -1.63 -5.08 -0.87
CA ILE A 312 -2.95 -5.66 -0.58
C ILE A 312 -2.92 -7.21 -0.61
N ALA A 313 -2.29 -7.79 -1.63
CA ALA A 313 -2.21 -9.25 -1.75
C ALA A 313 -1.41 -9.88 -0.61
N GLY A 314 -0.31 -9.25 -0.21
CA GLY A 314 0.49 -9.68 0.95
C GLY A 314 -0.28 -9.58 2.25
N ALA A 315 -1.02 -8.48 2.45
CA ALA A 315 -1.86 -8.28 3.62
C ALA A 315 -2.95 -9.36 3.73
N ALA A 316 -3.58 -9.71 2.60
CA ALA A 316 -4.62 -10.74 2.57
C ALA A 316 -4.06 -12.14 2.87
N VAL A 317 -2.90 -12.48 2.31
CA VAL A 317 -2.25 -13.78 2.56
C VAL A 317 -1.78 -13.90 4.01
N THR A 318 -1.08 -12.89 4.52
CA THR A 318 -0.59 -12.92 5.92
C THR A 318 -1.73 -12.85 6.92
N GLY A 319 -2.79 -12.08 6.64
CA GLY A 319 -3.99 -12.05 7.48
C GLY A 319 -4.70 -13.40 7.56
N ARG A 320 -4.77 -14.13 6.43
CA ARG A 320 -5.31 -15.50 6.41
C ARG A 320 -4.45 -16.45 7.22
N ILE A 321 -3.13 -16.44 7.03
CA ILE A 321 -2.20 -17.33 7.76
C ILE A 321 -2.23 -17.06 9.27
N ALA A 322 -2.23 -15.79 9.67
CA ALA A 322 -2.32 -15.42 11.08
C ALA A 322 -3.66 -15.82 11.73
N GLY A 323 -4.73 -15.97 10.93
CA GLY A 323 -6.04 -16.41 11.38
C GLY A 323 -6.19 -17.93 11.50
N GLU A 324 -5.39 -18.73 10.79
CA GLU A 324 -5.33 -20.20 10.84
C GLU A 324 -4.61 -20.68 12.09
#